data_a57ec991e0e0db2eb1b8ea20b5be939a
#
_entry.id   a57ec991e0e0db2eb1b8ea20b5be939a
#
_cell.length_a   1.000
_cell.length_b   1.000
_cell.length_c   1.000
_cell.angle_alpha   90.00
_cell.angle_beta   90.00
_cell.angle_gamma   90.00
#
_symmetry.space_group_name_H-M   'P 1'
#
loop_
_entity.id
_entity.type
_entity.pdbx_description
1 polymer ?
#
loop_
_entity_poly.entity_id
_entity_poly.type
_entity_poly.pdbx_seq_one_letter_code
_entity_poly.pdbx_strand_id
1 'polypeptide(L)'
;NSLLKASKSENFEFNDKDVIAITESIVARTQGNYCSVNDIAEDVKAKTGGNDVAVIFPILSRNRFSILLKGIARATKKIVLMLSYPSDEVGNSIVDLDKLYASGINPYSDVLSLEKYRELFGENKHEFTGVDYVQFYTDLVKGCGAECEIIFANNPSAILKYTDSVIAADIHTRFRTKELLKKAGAKVVLGLDDIMNAPVNGSGCNEKYGLLGSNKSTEDRVKLFPHNCGSLVLDIQRKMYEKTSKHVEVMIYGDGCFKDPVGKIWELADPVVSPAYTAGLEGTPNEL
;
A
#
# COMPACT_ATOMS: atom_id res chain seq x y z
N ASN A 1 7.69 14.95 25.92
CA ASN A 1 8.45 14.62 27.16
C ASN A 1 9.67 13.73 26.88
N SER A 2 9.61 12.75 25.95
CA SER A 2 10.75 11.84 25.67
C SER A 2 11.96 12.58 25.14
N LEU A 3 11.78 13.50 24.18
CA LEU A 3 12.84 14.32 23.63
C LEU A 3 13.50 15.19 24.71
N LEU A 4 12.71 15.81 25.58
CA LEU A 4 13.25 16.62 26.70
C LEU A 4 14.00 15.78 27.75
N LYS A 5 13.61 14.52 27.94
CA LYS A 5 14.36 13.58 28.77
C LYS A 5 15.67 13.19 28.11
N ALA A 6 15.62 12.87 26.80
CA ALA A 6 16.83 12.55 26.04
C ALA A 6 17.84 13.71 26.04
N SER A 7 17.37 14.94 25.79
CA SER A 7 18.22 16.13 25.86
C SER A 7 18.99 16.24 27.17
N LYS A 8 18.31 15.98 28.30
CA LYS A 8 18.93 16.00 29.62
C LYS A 8 19.88 14.84 29.86
N SER A 9 19.53 13.62 29.43
CA SER A 9 20.34 12.43 29.66
C SER A 9 21.58 12.38 28.77
N GLU A 10 21.48 12.92 27.56
CA GLU A 10 22.53 12.89 26.55
C GLU A 10 23.27 14.24 26.43
N ASN A 11 22.88 15.23 27.26
CA ASN A 11 23.51 16.54 27.38
C ASN A 11 23.60 17.29 26.03
N PHE A 12 22.45 17.36 25.30
CA PHE A 12 22.33 18.23 24.13
C PHE A 12 21.24 19.30 24.34
N GLU A 13 21.36 20.41 23.65
CA GLU A 13 20.37 21.48 23.64
C GLU A 13 19.66 21.57 22.31
N PHE A 14 18.41 22.00 22.35
CA PHE A 14 17.65 22.32 21.14
C PHE A 14 18.06 23.69 20.62
N ASN A 15 18.12 23.83 19.30
CA ASN A 15 18.37 25.08 18.60
C ASN A 15 17.15 25.50 17.79
N ASP A 16 17.10 26.79 17.43
CA ASP A 16 16.12 27.23 16.44
C ASP A 16 16.39 26.55 15.10
N LYS A 17 15.31 26.15 14.42
CA LYS A 17 15.31 25.39 13.16
C LYS A 17 15.77 23.93 13.26
N ASP A 18 16.00 23.39 14.47
CA ASP A 18 16.13 21.94 14.61
C ASP A 18 14.87 21.25 14.08
N VAL A 19 15.01 20.09 13.47
CA VAL A 19 13.91 19.32 12.89
C VAL A 19 13.58 18.13 13.76
N ILE A 20 12.31 18.06 14.20
CA ILE A 20 11.76 16.87 14.87
C ILE A 20 11.01 16.04 13.84
N ALA A 21 11.60 14.91 13.46
CA ALA A 21 10.99 13.97 12.55
C ALA A 21 10.35 12.80 13.31
N ILE A 22 9.07 12.53 13.04
CA ILE A 22 8.28 11.49 13.71
C ILE A 22 7.77 10.52 12.65
N THR A 23 8.00 9.22 12.82
CA THR A 23 7.48 8.21 11.89
C THR A 23 5.94 8.13 11.97
N GLU A 24 5.29 8.00 10.82
CA GLU A 24 3.84 7.82 10.71
C GLU A 24 3.34 6.66 11.58
N SER A 25 4.16 5.63 11.71
CA SER A 25 3.82 4.42 12.47
C SER A 25 3.60 4.70 13.96
N ILE A 26 4.43 5.57 14.56
CA ILE A 26 4.24 5.99 15.96
C ILE A 26 2.96 6.80 16.09
N VAL A 27 2.69 7.70 15.14
CA VAL A 27 1.49 8.53 15.15
C VAL A 27 0.23 7.66 15.06
N ALA A 28 0.15 6.77 14.08
CA ALA A 28 -0.98 5.87 13.91
C ALA A 28 -1.21 4.96 15.13
N ARG A 29 -0.12 4.47 15.74
CA ARG A 29 -0.20 3.66 16.97
C ARG A 29 -0.74 4.44 18.16
N THR A 30 -0.31 5.67 18.35
CA THR A 30 -0.80 6.52 19.45
C THR A 30 -2.25 6.95 19.25
N GLN A 31 -2.70 7.06 18.02
CA GLN A 31 -4.10 7.29 17.66
C GLN A 31 -4.98 6.04 17.83
N GLY A 32 -4.40 4.85 17.99
CA GLY A 32 -5.14 3.60 17.97
C GLY A 32 -5.80 3.30 16.63
N ASN A 33 -5.25 3.82 15.51
CA ASN A 33 -5.86 3.74 14.20
C ASN A 33 -5.64 2.37 13.56
N TYR A 34 -6.53 1.43 13.86
CA TYR A 34 -6.49 0.04 13.41
C TYR A 34 -7.85 -0.43 12.92
N CYS A 35 -7.83 -1.37 11.98
CA CYS A 35 -8.99 -2.18 11.62
C CYS A 35 -8.62 -3.67 11.64
N SER A 36 -9.63 -4.52 11.67
CA SER A 36 -9.46 -5.96 11.51
C SER A 36 -9.60 -6.37 10.04
N VAL A 37 -9.12 -7.57 9.71
CA VAL A 37 -9.35 -8.19 8.40
C VAL A 37 -10.86 -8.35 8.12
N ASN A 38 -11.67 -8.56 9.17
CA ASN A 38 -13.12 -8.67 9.02
C ASN A 38 -13.77 -7.32 8.75
N ASP A 39 -13.29 -6.21 9.32
CA ASP A 39 -13.79 -4.87 8.99
C ASP A 39 -13.53 -4.55 7.52
N ILE A 40 -12.35 -4.92 7.00
CA ILE A 40 -12.03 -4.80 5.56
C ILE A 40 -13.02 -5.65 4.73
N ALA A 41 -13.29 -6.88 5.15
CA ALA A 41 -14.21 -7.75 4.44
C ALA A 41 -15.63 -7.19 4.38
N GLU A 42 -16.13 -6.64 5.48
CA GLU A 42 -17.45 -6.01 5.53
C GLU A 42 -17.55 -4.78 4.65
N ASP A 43 -16.52 -3.91 4.69
CA ASP A 43 -16.48 -2.70 3.85
C ASP A 43 -16.44 -3.05 2.35
N VAL A 44 -15.56 -4.00 1.97
CA VAL A 44 -15.48 -4.47 0.59
C VAL A 44 -16.80 -5.10 0.15
N LYS A 45 -17.41 -5.96 0.98
CA LYS A 45 -18.69 -6.60 0.69
C LYS A 45 -19.82 -5.57 0.49
N ALA A 46 -19.86 -4.54 1.32
CA ALA A 46 -20.83 -3.46 1.21
C ALA A 46 -20.67 -2.68 -0.10
N LYS A 47 -19.44 -2.44 -0.55
CA LYS A 47 -19.11 -1.65 -1.75
C LYS A 47 -19.18 -2.45 -3.05
N THR A 48 -18.97 -3.78 -2.99
CA THR A 48 -18.98 -4.66 -4.17
C THR A 48 -20.25 -5.52 -4.29
N GLY A 49 -21.10 -5.52 -3.26
CA GLY A 49 -22.27 -6.41 -3.20
C GLY A 49 -21.92 -7.87 -2.92
N GLY A 50 -20.68 -8.19 -2.54
CA GLY A 50 -20.20 -9.55 -2.28
C GLY A 50 -20.11 -10.43 -3.55
N ASN A 51 -20.09 -9.82 -4.72
CA ASN A 51 -19.87 -10.48 -6.00
C ASN A 51 -18.40 -10.85 -6.20
N ASP A 52 -18.11 -11.55 -7.29
CA ASP A 52 -16.73 -11.81 -7.72
C ASP A 52 -15.99 -10.49 -7.95
N VAL A 53 -14.78 -10.41 -7.43
CA VAL A 53 -13.98 -9.19 -7.44
C VAL A 53 -12.67 -9.45 -8.14
N ALA A 54 -12.28 -8.54 -9.01
CA ALA A 54 -10.91 -8.47 -9.49
C ALA A 54 -10.08 -7.58 -8.59
N VAL A 55 -8.84 -7.98 -8.32
CA VAL A 55 -7.81 -7.14 -7.69
C VAL A 55 -6.65 -7.03 -8.65
N ILE A 56 -6.30 -5.79 -9.02
CA ILE A 56 -5.31 -5.58 -10.08
C ILE A 56 -4.12 -4.76 -9.60
N PHE A 57 -2.95 -5.10 -10.14
CA PHE A 57 -1.69 -4.37 -9.97
C PHE A 57 -1.24 -4.13 -8.52
N PRO A 58 -1.33 -5.13 -7.64
CA PRO A 58 -0.80 -4.96 -6.31
C PRO A 58 0.72 -4.86 -6.32
N ILE A 59 1.27 -4.11 -5.39
CA ILE A 59 2.68 -4.18 -5.06
C ILE A 59 2.93 -5.44 -4.23
N LEU A 60 3.91 -6.23 -4.66
CA LEU A 60 4.19 -7.53 -4.07
C LEU A 60 4.72 -7.36 -2.65
N SER A 61 4.00 -7.87 -1.66
CA SER A 61 4.37 -7.69 -0.26
C SER A 61 3.78 -8.78 0.64
N ARG A 62 4.59 -9.27 1.59
CA ARG A 62 4.16 -10.20 2.64
C ARG A 62 3.49 -9.52 3.83
N ASN A 63 3.81 -8.24 4.08
CA ASN A 63 3.42 -7.53 5.30
C ASN A 63 2.44 -6.38 5.05
N ARG A 64 2.21 -6.03 3.80
CA ARG A 64 1.30 -4.95 3.40
C ARG A 64 0.14 -5.50 2.58
N PHE A 65 0.32 -5.76 1.30
CA PHE A 65 -0.77 -6.20 0.44
C PHE A 65 -1.38 -7.55 0.87
N SER A 66 -0.59 -8.50 1.34
CA SER A 66 -1.13 -9.81 1.73
C SER A 66 -2.21 -9.76 2.80
N ILE A 67 -2.06 -8.89 3.82
CA ILE A 67 -3.08 -8.74 4.85
C ILE A 67 -4.35 -8.07 4.32
N LEU A 68 -4.21 -7.15 3.35
CA LEU A 68 -5.34 -6.52 2.68
C LEU A 68 -6.07 -7.51 1.79
N LEU A 69 -5.32 -8.30 1.01
CA LEU A 69 -5.86 -9.38 0.18
C LEU A 69 -6.66 -10.40 1.01
N LYS A 70 -6.19 -10.71 2.24
CA LYS A 70 -6.92 -11.57 3.18
C LYS A 70 -8.31 -11.01 3.51
N GLY A 71 -8.41 -9.69 3.74
CA GLY A 71 -9.68 -9.01 3.98
C GLY A 71 -10.59 -9.03 2.75
N ILE A 72 -10.04 -8.71 1.58
CA ILE A 72 -10.78 -8.73 0.31
C ILE A 72 -11.28 -10.14 0.00
N ALA A 73 -10.44 -11.16 0.22
CA ALA A 73 -10.83 -12.56 -0.04
C ALA A 73 -11.99 -13.04 0.84
N ARG A 74 -12.07 -12.57 2.10
CA ARG A 74 -13.22 -12.90 2.97
C ARG A 74 -14.52 -12.23 2.55
N ALA A 75 -14.47 -11.22 1.70
CA ALA A 75 -15.65 -10.47 1.23
C ALA A 75 -16.36 -11.12 0.04
N THR A 76 -15.74 -12.04 -0.68
CA THR A 76 -16.16 -12.52 -1.98
C THR A 76 -16.05 -14.04 -2.09
N LYS A 77 -16.71 -14.63 -3.10
CA LYS A 77 -16.59 -16.06 -3.40
C LYS A 77 -15.39 -16.36 -4.32
N LYS A 78 -15.06 -15.42 -5.19
CA LYS A 78 -13.96 -15.55 -6.14
C LYS A 78 -13.18 -14.26 -6.28
N ILE A 79 -11.86 -14.37 -6.32
CA ILE A 79 -10.94 -13.30 -6.69
C ILE A 79 -10.27 -13.64 -8.02
N VAL A 80 -10.30 -12.70 -8.95
CA VAL A 80 -9.39 -12.70 -10.10
C VAL A 80 -8.25 -11.73 -9.80
N LEU A 81 -7.07 -12.25 -9.52
CA LEU A 81 -5.89 -11.44 -9.21
C LEU A 81 -5.09 -11.21 -10.49
N MET A 82 -4.99 -9.95 -10.93
CA MET A 82 -4.19 -9.59 -12.09
C MET A 82 -2.89 -8.94 -11.64
N LEU A 83 -1.78 -9.61 -11.93
CA LEU A 83 -0.44 -9.13 -11.65
C LEU A 83 0.16 -8.47 -12.89
N SER A 84 0.83 -7.35 -12.70
CA SER A 84 1.67 -6.76 -13.75
C SER A 84 2.95 -7.57 -13.95
N TYR A 85 3.47 -7.58 -15.19
CA TYR A 85 4.71 -8.26 -15.51
C TYR A 85 5.53 -7.43 -16.52
N PRO A 86 6.85 -7.49 -16.50
CA PRO A 86 7.71 -8.38 -15.72
C PRO A 86 7.79 -8.04 -14.23
N SER A 87 7.34 -6.87 -13.81
CA SER A 87 7.42 -6.40 -12.44
C SER A 87 6.17 -5.60 -12.03
N ASP A 88 6.02 -5.38 -10.73
CA ASP A 88 5.06 -4.41 -10.21
C ASP A 88 5.53 -2.95 -10.45
N GLU A 89 4.72 -1.96 -10.05
CA GLU A 89 4.98 -0.53 -10.30
C GLU A 89 6.26 0.01 -9.63
N VAL A 90 6.86 -0.74 -8.71
CA VAL A 90 8.09 -0.36 -7.99
C VAL A 90 9.28 -1.25 -8.33
N GLY A 91 9.11 -2.16 -9.29
CA GLY A 91 10.19 -2.96 -9.85
C GLY A 91 10.44 -4.29 -9.15
N ASN A 92 9.51 -4.79 -8.31
CA ASN A 92 9.58 -6.16 -7.82
C ASN A 92 9.24 -7.12 -8.97
N SER A 93 10.24 -7.81 -9.47
CA SER A 93 10.09 -8.68 -10.63
C SER A 93 9.47 -10.03 -10.28
N ILE A 94 8.57 -10.50 -11.16
CA ILE A 94 8.01 -11.86 -11.15
C ILE A 94 8.38 -12.65 -12.41
N VAL A 95 9.08 -12.02 -13.35
CA VAL A 95 9.59 -12.65 -14.58
C VAL A 95 11.00 -12.18 -14.81
N ASP A 96 11.88 -13.11 -15.12
CA ASP A 96 13.22 -12.81 -15.60
C ASP A 96 13.16 -12.17 -17.00
N LEU A 97 13.85 -11.04 -17.19
CA LEU A 97 13.78 -10.26 -18.43
C LEU A 97 14.32 -11.01 -19.63
N ASP A 98 15.41 -11.77 -19.48
CA ASP A 98 16.00 -12.52 -20.60
C ASP A 98 15.05 -13.63 -21.06
N LYS A 99 14.37 -14.30 -20.11
CA LYS A 99 13.31 -15.27 -20.44
C LYS A 99 12.12 -14.61 -21.12
N LEU A 100 11.72 -13.42 -20.68
CA LEU A 100 10.61 -12.68 -21.30
C LEU A 100 10.94 -12.34 -22.75
N TYR A 101 12.12 -11.79 -23.02
CA TYR A 101 12.54 -11.46 -24.38
C TYR A 101 12.67 -12.69 -25.27
N ALA A 102 13.16 -13.81 -24.73
CA ALA A 102 13.27 -15.07 -25.46
C ALA A 102 11.90 -15.72 -25.74
N SER A 103 10.87 -15.44 -24.96
CA SER A 103 9.55 -16.06 -25.10
C SER A 103 8.70 -15.54 -26.25
N GLY A 104 9.05 -14.39 -26.83
CA GLY A 104 8.27 -13.72 -27.86
C GLY A 104 6.98 -13.06 -27.35
N ILE A 105 6.76 -13.02 -26.04
CA ILE A 105 5.61 -12.35 -25.40
C ILE A 105 5.78 -10.83 -25.43
N ASN A 106 4.70 -10.13 -25.78
CA ASN A 106 4.64 -8.68 -25.73
C ASN A 106 3.91 -8.22 -24.45
N PRO A 107 4.62 -7.71 -23.42
CA PRO A 107 4.00 -7.30 -22.16
C PRO A 107 3.01 -6.14 -22.30
N TYR A 108 3.03 -5.39 -23.40
CA TYR A 108 2.07 -4.28 -23.61
C TYR A 108 0.70 -4.77 -24.10
N SER A 109 0.61 -5.94 -24.71
CA SER A 109 -0.62 -6.45 -25.33
C SER A 109 -1.10 -7.79 -24.79
N ASP A 110 -0.17 -8.64 -24.36
CA ASP A 110 -0.47 -10.04 -24.11
C ASP A 110 -0.99 -10.25 -22.68
N VAL A 111 -1.97 -11.12 -22.59
CA VAL A 111 -2.56 -11.57 -21.32
C VAL A 111 -2.20 -13.03 -21.14
N LEU A 112 -1.55 -13.35 -20.03
CA LEU A 112 -1.15 -14.72 -19.72
C LEU A 112 -2.07 -15.31 -18.64
N SER A 113 -2.53 -16.53 -18.85
CA SER A 113 -3.10 -17.35 -17.77
C SER A 113 -1.99 -17.82 -16.83
N LEU A 114 -2.34 -18.27 -15.63
CA LEU A 114 -1.38 -18.87 -14.68
C LEU A 114 -0.68 -20.06 -15.30
N GLU A 115 -1.40 -20.90 -16.05
CA GLU A 115 -0.84 -22.07 -16.74
C GLU A 115 0.23 -21.65 -17.75
N LYS A 116 -0.09 -20.68 -18.63
CA LYS A 116 0.85 -20.16 -19.63
C LYS A 116 2.06 -19.48 -19.01
N TYR A 117 1.85 -18.74 -17.93
CA TYR A 117 2.94 -18.15 -17.17
C TYR A 117 3.90 -19.22 -16.62
N ARG A 118 3.35 -20.27 -16.00
CA ARG A 118 4.16 -21.38 -15.45
C ARG A 118 4.87 -22.19 -16.53
N GLU A 119 4.24 -22.40 -17.67
CA GLU A 119 4.86 -23.05 -18.84
C GLU A 119 6.10 -22.27 -19.32
N LEU A 120 5.99 -20.94 -19.45
CA LEU A 120 7.04 -20.10 -19.99
C LEU A 120 8.16 -19.79 -18.99
N PHE A 121 7.80 -19.51 -17.74
CA PHE A 121 8.72 -18.92 -16.76
C PHE A 121 8.99 -19.82 -15.55
N GLY A 122 8.22 -20.89 -15.36
CA GLY A 122 8.35 -21.79 -14.22
C GLY A 122 7.93 -21.18 -12.89
N GLU A 123 8.48 -21.71 -11.80
CA GLU A 123 8.41 -21.10 -10.49
C GLU A 123 9.40 -19.95 -10.40
N ASN A 124 8.96 -18.80 -9.96
CA ASN A 124 9.80 -17.62 -9.81
C ASN A 124 9.78 -17.14 -8.37
N LYS A 125 10.87 -17.44 -7.67
CA LYS A 125 11.05 -17.02 -6.28
C LYS A 125 11.72 -15.66 -6.22
N HIS A 126 11.12 -14.78 -5.49
CA HIS A 126 11.68 -13.46 -5.23
C HIS A 126 13.08 -13.59 -4.58
N GLU A 127 14.10 -12.97 -5.14
CA GLU A 127 15.52 -13.16 -4.79
C GLU A 127 15.81 -12.96 -3.30
N PHE A 128 15.23 -11.96 -2.68
CA PHE A 128 15.45 -11.63 -1.27
C PHE A 128 14.59 -12.45 -0.31
N THR A 129 13.29 -12.58 -0.61
CA THR A 129 12.34 -13.21 0.33
C THR A 129 12.21 -14.71 0.14
N GLY A 130 12.69 -15.27 -0.97
CA GLY A 130 12.52 -16.67 -1.35
C GLY A 130 11.06 -17.05 -1.64
N VAL A 131 10.13 -16.09 -1.66
CA VAL A 131 8.69 -16.30 -1.83
C VAL A 131 8.35 -16.34 -3.32
N ASP A 132 7.63 -17.36 -3.74
CA ASP A 132 6.84 -17.33 -4.97
C ASP A 132 5.53 -16.61 -4.67
N TYR A 133 5.42 -15.33 -5.04
CA TYR A 133 4.24 -14.52 -4.74
C TYR A 133 2.97 -15.02 -5.42
N VAL A 134 3.10 -15.67 -6.57
CA VAL A 134 1.97 -16.27 -7.30
C VAL A 134 1.35 -17.39 -6.47
N GLN A 135 2.20 -18.31 -5.99
CA GLN A 135 1.74 -19.40 -5.11
C GLN A 135 1.26 -18.86 -3.76
N PHE A 136 2.00 -17.94 -3.16
CA PHE A 136 1.68 -17.35 -1.85
C PHE A 136 0.29 -16.68 -1.84
N TYR A 137 -0.04 -15.87 -2.86
CA TYR A 137 -1.36 -15.23 -2.93
C TYR A 137 -2.46 -16.22 -3.27
N THR A 138 -2.18 -17.23 -4.10
CA THR A 138 -3.13 -18.30 -4.38
C THR A 138 -3.53 -19.02 -3.10
N ASP A 139 -2.54 -19.43 -2.30
CA ASP A 139 -2.78 -20.17 -1.04
C ASP A 139 -3.49 -19.29 -0.01
N LEU A 140 -3.13 -18.02 0.06
CA LEU A 140 -3.77 -17.06 0.96
C LEU A 140 -5.25 -16.88 0.64
N VAL A 141 -5.61 -16.67 -0.62
CA VAL A 141 -7.00 -16.49 -1.06
C VAL A 141 -7.82 -17.76 -0.82
N LYS A 142 -7.29 -18.92 -1.21
CA LYS A 142 -7.93 -20.23 -0.96
C LYS A 142 -8.09 -20.52 0.53
N GLY A 143 -7.08 -20.17 1.34
CA GLY A 143 -7.12 -20.29 2.79
C GLY A 143 -8.18 -19.42 3.46
N CYS A 144 -8.69 -18.38 2.78
CA CYS A 144 -9.82 -17.57 3.21
C CYS A 144 -11.17 -18.11 2.76
N GLY A 145 -11.21 -19.21 2.00
CA GLY A 145 -12.45 -19.83 1.48
C GLY A 145 -12.93 -19.27 0.17
N ALA A 146 -12.16 -18.43 -0.51
CA ALA A 146 -12.48 -17.91 -1.84
C ALA A 146 -11.75 -18.68 -2.95
N GLU A 147 -12.34 -18.75 -4.13
CA GLU A 147 -11.65 -19.19 -5.33
C GLU A 147 -10.63 -18.14 -5.78
N CYS A 148 -9.49 -18.60 -6.29
CA CYS A 148 -8.42 -17.73 -6.78
C CYS A 148 -8.09 -18.07 -8.23
N GLU A 149 -8.23 -17.10 -9.11
CA GLU A 149 -7.73 -17.14 -10.48
C GLU A 149 -6.65 -16.06 -10.63
N ILE A 150 -5.46 -16.43 -11.14
CA ILE A 150 -4.39 -15.45 -11.38
C ILE A 150 -4.16 -15.31 -12.88
N ILE A 151 -4.08 -14.06 -13.32
CA ILE A 151 -3.69 -13.69 -14.69
C ILE A 151 -2.59 -12.62 -14.66
N PHE A 152 -1.89 -12.47 -15.78
CA PHE A 152 -0.83 -11.49 -15.93
C PHE A 152 -1.13 -10.60 -17.12
N ALA A 153 -1.19 -9.31 -16.90
CA ALA A 153 -1.43 -8.30 -17.94
C ALA A 153 -1.00 -6.92 -17.45
N ASN A 154 -0.72 -6.01 -18.39
CA ASN A 154 -0.39 -4.62 -18.08
C ASN A 154 -1.46 -3.63 -18.55
N ASN A 155 -2.45 -4.11 -19.30
CA ASN A 155 -3.62 -3.32 -19.65
C ASN A 155 -4.75 -3.57 -18.63
N PRO A 156 -5.15 -2.56 -17.81
CA PRO A 156 -6.17 -2.75 -16.79
C PRO A 156 -7.52 -3.22 -17.35
N SER A 157 -7.88 -2.85 -18.59
CA SER A 157 -9.16 -3.26 -19.18
C SER A 157 -9.23 -4.75 -19.51
N ALA A 158 -8.11 -5.47 -19.55
CA ALA A 158 -8.10 -6.90 -19.79
C ALA A 158 -8.89 -7.68 -18.72
N ILE A 159 -8.96 -7.17 -17.51
CA ILE A 159 -9.68 -7.77 -16.38
C ILE A 159 -11.20 -7.85 -16.60
N LEU A 160 -11.76 -6.96 -17.42
CA LEU A 160 -13.19 -6.88 -17.64
C LEU A 160 -13.79 -8.09 -18.39
N LYS A 161 -12.95 -8.95 -18.93
CA LYS A 161 -13.37 -10.27 -19.45
C LYS A 161 -13.78 -11.25 -18.34
N TYR A 162 -13.40 -10.96 -17.10
CA TYR A 162 -13.59 -11.83 -15.94
C TYR A 162 -14.67 -11.29 -15.00
N THR A 163 -14.62 -10.01 -14.65
CA THR A 163 -15.61 -9.32 -13.82
C THR A 163 -15.57 -7.82 -14.07
N ASP A 164 -16.68 -7.14 -13.82
CA ASP A 164 -16.81 -5.68 -13.90
C ASP A 164 -16.74 -4.98 -12.54
N SER A 165 -16.42 -5.74 -11.48
CA SER A 165 -16.17 -5.24 -10.12
C SER A 165 -14.66 -5.32 -9.82
N VAL A 166 -13.97 -4.17 -9.79
CA VAL A 166 -12.51 -4.12 -9.79
C VAL A 166 -11.98 -3.25 -8.65
N ILE A 167 -10.99 -3.77 -7.94
CA ILE A 167 -10.17 -3.05 -6.96
C ILE A 167 -8.78 -2.81 -7.57
N ALA A 168 -8.46 -1.56 -7.86
CA ALA A 168 -7.12 -1.13 -8.24
C ALA A 168 -6.22 -1.06 -7.00
N ALA A 169 -5.25 -1.95 -6.92
CA ALA A 169 -4.36 -2.09 -5.77
C ALA A 169 -2.99 -1.43 -5.98
N ASP A 170 -2.77 -0.84 -7.14
CA ASP A 170 -1.64 0.05 -7.41
C ASP A 170 -1.75 1.34 -6.57
N ILE A 171 -0.62 1.90 -6.18
CA ILE A 171 -0.56 3.05 -5.28
C ILE A 171 -0.34 4.34 -6.07
N HIS A 172 0.71 4.39 -6.88
CA HIS A 172 1.11 5.62 -7.57
C HIS A 172 0.32 5.87 -8.85
N THR A 173 -0.07 4.81 -9.54
CA THR A 173 -0.79 4.87 -10.81
C THR A 173 -2.31 4.72 -10.68
N ARG A 174 -2.84 4.48 -9.48
CA ARG A 174 -4.26 4.16 -9.21
C ARG A 174 -5.28 5.10 -9.86
N PHE A 175 -5.00 6.40 -9.89
CA PHE A 175 -5.94 7.35 -10.51
C PHE A 175 -6.10 7.07 -12.00
N ARG A 176 -4.99 6.83 -12.69
CA ARG A 176 -5.00 6.45 -14.11
C ARG A 176 -5.67 5.11 -14.33
N THR A 177 -5.35 4.13 -13.49
CA THR A 177 -5.95 2.80 -13.52
C THR A 177 -7.46 2.86 -13.34
N LYS A 178 -7.95 3.55 -12.31
CA LYS A 178 -9.39 3.75 -12.08
C LYS A 178 -10.08 4.44 -13.25
N GLU A 179 -9.47 5.46 -13.85
CA GLU A 179 -10.03 6.12 -15.04
C GLU A 179 -10.14 5.19 -16.25
N LEU A 180 -9.10 4.41 -16.54
CA LEU A 180 -9.11 3.47 -17.66
C LEU A 180 -10.19 2.40 -17.49
N LEU A 181 -10.35 1.86 -16.28
CA LEU A 181 -11.40 0.88 -15.96
C LEU A 181 -12.81 1.47 -16.16
N LYS A 182 -13.06 2.68 -15.65
CA LYS A 182 -14.34 3.38 -15.84
C LYS A 182 -14.64 3.63 -17.31
N LYS A 183 -13.67 4.11 -18.08
CA LYS A 183 -13.80 4.31 -19.53
C LYS A 183 -14.05 3.02 -20.30
N ALA A 184 -13.51 1.89 -19.81
CA ALA A 184 -13.70 0.57 -20.41
C ALA A 184 -15.02 -0.10 -19.99
N GLY A 185 -15.82 0.50 -19.08
CA GLY A 185 -17.17 0.03 -18.74
C GLY A 185 -17.25 -0.82 -17.46
N ALA A 186 -16.23 -0.78 -16.59
CA ALA A 186 -16.32 -1.39 -15.26
C ALA A 186 -17.46 -0.76 -14.44
N LYS A 187 -18.27 -1.59 -13.77
CA LYS A 187 -19.42 -1.12 -12.97
C LYS A 187 -19.02 -0.66 -11.57
N VAL A 188 -18.12 -1.39 -10.94
CA VAL A 188 -17.56 -1.04 -9.64
C VAL A 188 -16.06 -0.85 -9.81
N VAL A 189 -15.57 0.33 -9.49
CA VAL A 189 -14.14 0.65 -9.52
C VAL A 189 -13.74 1.28 -8.21
N LEU A 190 -13.01 0.54 -7.41
CA LEU A 190 -12.44 0.99 -6.14
C LEU A 190 -10.91 1.03 -6.25
N GLY A 191 -10.29 1.90 -5.45
CA GLY A 191 -8.87 1.80 -5.12
C GLY A 191 -8.71 1.34 -3.68
N LEU A 192 -7.49 1.11 -3.23
CA LEU A 192 -7.22 0.87 -1.80
C LEU A 192 -7.58 2.09 -0.94
N ASP A 193 -7.57 3.29 -1.52
CA ASP A 193 -8.02 4.54 -0.91
C ASP A 193 -9.53 4.61 -0.71
N ASP A 194 -10.31 3.83 -1.43
CA ASP A 194 -11.77 3.77 -1.29
C ASP A 194 -12.23 2.74 -0.24
N ILE A 195 -11.33 1.95 0.34
CA ILE A 195 -11.63 0.90 1.33
C ILE A 195 -11.13 1.36 2.70
N MET A 196 -11.93 1.20 3.76
CA MET A 196 -11.67 1.72 5.11
C MET A 196 -11.47 3.24 5.14
N ASN A 197 -12.11 3.97 4.25
CA ASN A 197 -12.15 5.42 4.23
C ASN A 197 -13.23 6.01 5.20
N ALA A 198 -14.02 5.16 5.81
CA ALA A 198 -14.91 5.45 6.92
C ALA A 198 -14.83 4.34 7.97
N PRO A 199 -15.20 4.58 9.24
CA PRO A 199 -15.19 3.54 10.27
C PRO A 199 -16.20 2.43 9.96
N VAL A 200 -15.78 1.18 10.17
CA VAL A 200 -16.64 -0.01 10.09
C VAL A 200 -16.64 -0.68 11.46
N ASN A 201 -17.82 -0.94 12.04
CA ASN A 201 -17.97 -1.56 13.37
C ASN A 201 -17.16 -0.87 14.48
N GLY A 202 -16.97 0.43 14.41
CA GLY A 202 -16.16 1.18 15.37
C GLY A 202 -14.64 1.04 15.19
N SER A 203 -14.19 0.52 14.05
CA SER A 203 -12.77 0.47 13.70
C SER A 203 -12.17 1.85 13.48
N GLY A 204 -10.83 1.91 13.38
CA GLY A 204 -10.16 3.04 12.76
C GLY A 204 -10.45 3.13 11.26
N CYS A 205 -10.11 4.28 10.67
CA CYS A 205 -10.20 4.54 9.24
C CYS A 205 -9.18 5.60 8.81
N ASN A 206 -9.09 5.85 7.52
CA ASN A 206 -8.43 7.05 7.00
C ASN A 206 -9.25 7.60 5.82
N GLU A 207 -9.88 8.74 6.00
CA GLU A 207 -10.81 9.33 5.02
C GLU A 207 -10.16 9.62 3.66
N LYS A 208 -8.88 9.95 3.65
CA LYS A 208 -8.13 10.33 2.45
C LYS A 208 -7.42 9.14 1.79
N TYR A 209 -6.88 8.25 2.60
CA TYR A 209 -5.97 7.21 2.12
C TYR A 209 -6.51 5.80 2.26
N GLY A 210 -7.62 5.60 3.00
CA GLY A 210 -8.20 4.28 3.21
C GLY A 210 -7.18 3.24 3.69
N LEU A 211 -6.97 2.20 2.91
CA LEU A 211 -5.97 1.15 3.16
C LEU A 211 -4.56 1.49 2.66
N LEU A 212 -4.36 2.60 1.93
CA LEU A 212 -3.01 2.99 1.50
C LEU A 212 -2.13 3.30 2.72
N GLY A 213 -0.86 2.91 2.66
CA GLY A 213 0.10 3.10 3.75
C GLY A 213 -0.16 2.24 4.99
N SER A 214 -1.07 1.28 4.90
CA SER A 214 -1.37 0.36 6.00
C SER A 214 -0.34 -0.76 6.10
N ASN A 215 -0.20 -1.31 7.31
CA ASN A 215 0.72 -2.40 7.60
C ASN A 215 0.08 -3.48 8.44
N LYS A 216 0.52 -4.72 8.26
CA LYS A 216 0.20 -5.84 9.14
C LYS A 216 0.65 -5.52 10.57
N SER A 217 -0.27 -5.56 11.52
CA SER A 217 0.02 -5.44 12.95
C SER A 217 0.02 -6.81 13.64
N THR A 218 -0.97 -7.63 13.32
CA THR A 218 -1.06 -9.05 13.72
C THR A 218 -1.60 -9.85 12.52
N GLU A 219 -1.85 -11.16 12.71
CA GLU A 219 -2.41 -12.01 11.65
C GLU A 219 -3.80 -11.57 11.15
N ASP A 220 -4.55 -10.84 11.97
CA ASP A 220 -5.91 -10.39 11.66
C ASP A 220 -6.14 -8.89 11.92
N ARG A 221 -5.07 -8.11 12.18
CA ARG A 221 -5.18 -6.68 12.46
C ARG A 221 -4.23 -5.85 11.62
N VAL A 222 -4.75 -4.78 11.07
CA VAL A 222 -4.07 -3.84 10.20
C VAL A 222 -3.91 -2.49 10.92
N LYS A 223 -2.70 -1.95 10.95
CA LYS A 223 -2.44 -0.56 11.32
C LYS A 223 -2.71 0.29 10.09
N LEU A 224 -3.60 1.24 10.21
CA LEU A 224 -3.92 2.19 9.14
C LEU A 224 -2.94 3.38 9.14
N PHE A 225 -2.95 4.17 8.08
CA PHE A 225 -2.19 5.40 7.99
C PHE A 225 -2.73 6.44 8.97
N PRO A 226 -1.89 7.28 9.60
CA PRO A 226 -2.38 8.25 10.59
C PRO A 226 -3.27 9.32 9.97
N HIS A 227 -4.15 9.87 10.77
CA HIS A 227 -5.02 11.00 10.39
C HIS A 227 -4.69 12.25 11.21
N ASN A 228 -5.24 13.42 10.82
CA ASN A 228 -5.06 14.70 11.53
C ASN A 228 -3.59 15.10 11.79
N CYS A 229 -2.70 14.71 10.89
CA CYS A 229 -1.26 14.94 11.05
C CYS A 229 -0.89 16.42 11.09
N GLY A 230 -1.61 17.28 10.36
CA GLY A 230 -1.36 18.72 10.32
C GLY A 230 -1.51 19.39 11.69
N SER A 231 -2.59 19.11 12.40
CA SER A 231 -2.79 19.66 13.76
C SER A 231 -1.74 19.14 14.75
N LEU A 232 -1.31 17.89 14.59
CA LEU A 232 -0.33 17.28 15.48
C LEU A 232 1.07 17.93 15.35
N VAL A 233 1.55 18.21 14.13
CA VAL A 233 2.87 18.87 13.95
C VAL A 233 2.86 20.27 14.55
N LEU A 234 1.79 21.03 14.37
CA LEU A 234 1.63 22.37 14.97
C LEU A 234 1.58 22.31 16.49
N ASP A 235 0.86 21.36 17.07
CA ASP A 235 0.81 21.15 18.51
C ASP A 235 2.16 20.78 19.11
N ILE A 236 2.92 19.96 18.42
CA ILE A 236 4.28 19.59 18.88
C ILE A 236 5.19 20.81 18.81
N GLN A 237 5.19 21.57 17.71
CA GLN A 237 5.97 22.79 17.55
C GLN A 237 5.66 23.79 18.68
N ARG A 238 4.39 24.08 18.93
CA ARG A 238 3.95 24.95 20.02
C ARG A 238 4.47 24.46 21.38
N LYS A 239 4.26 23.17 21.71
CA LYS A 239 4.71 22.60 22.99
C LYS A 239 6.23 22.61 23.16
N MET A 240 6.98 22.47 22.07
CA MET A 240 8.44 22.58 22.13
C MET A 240 8.85 24.02 22.42
N TYR A 241 8.25 25.00 21.77
CA TYR A 241 8.50 26.41 22.05
C TYR A 241 8.19 26.77 23.51
N GLU A 242 7.03 26.35 24.04
CA GLU A 242 6.63 26.58 25.42
C GLU A 242 7.65 26.04 26.45
N LYS A 243 8.37 24.94 26.11
CA LYS A 243 9.29 24.26 27.03
C LYS A 243 10.76 24.59 26.86
N THR A 244 11.16 25.06 25.68
CA THR A 244 12.57 25.27 25.33
C THR A 244 12.85 26.70 24.89
N SER A 245 11.82 27.50 24.61
CA SER A 245 11.89 28.82 23.96
C SER A 245 12.60 28.77 22.60
N LYS A 246 12.60 27.61 21.93
CA LYS A 246 13.20 27.40 20.61
C LYS A 246 12.14 27.15 19.56
N HIS A 247 12.31 27.75 18.40
CA HIS A 247 11.48 27.52 17.21
C HIS A 247 12.03 26.34 16.42
N VAL A 248 11.53 25.14 16.72
CA VAL A 248 11.86 23.92 15.99
C VAL A 248 10.84 23.68 14.89
N GLU A 249 11.27 22.98 13.84
CA GLU A 249 10.38 22.47 12.82
C GLU A 249 9.99 21.02 13.12
N VAL A 250 8.79 20.63 12.68
CA VAL A 250 8.26 19.29 12.95
C VAL A 250 7.74 18.68 11.66
N MET A 251 8.06 17.43 11.42
CA MET A 251 7.48 16.65 10.33
C MET A 251 7.06 15.26 10.80
N ILE A 252 6.02 14.74 10.17
CA ILE A 252 5.68 13.32 10.21
C ILE A 252 6.13 12.76 8.87
N TYR A 253 6.90 11.68 8.90
CA TYR A 253 7.36 11.02 7.69
C TYR A 253 6.87 9.58 7.65
N GLY A 254 6.52 9.12 6.44
CA GLY A 254 6.24 7.74 6.14
C GLY A 254 7.48 6.98 5.70
N ASP A 255 7.31 5.71 5.40
CA ASP A 255 8.35 4.91 4.77
C ASP A 255 8.59 5.47 3.37
N GLY A 256 9.73 6.08 3.16
CA GLY A 256 10.15 6.49 1.83
C GLY A 256 10.26 5.27 0.90
N CYS A 257 10.17 5.52 -0.38
CA CYS A 257 10.48 4.49 -1.38
C CYS A 257 12.01 4.38 -1.44
N PHE A 258 12.57 3.27 -0.98
CA PHE A 258 13.99 2.98 -1.16
C PHE A 258 14.20 1.57 -1.69
N LYS A 259 15.26 1.40 -2.43
CA LYS A 259 15.67 0.10 -2.95
C LYS A 259 16.70 -0.50 -2.01
N ASP A 260 16.37 -1.65 -1.41
CA ASP A 260 17.33 -2.41 -0.63
C ASP A 260 18.54 -2.79 -1.53
N PRO A 261 19.75 -2.37 -1.18
CA PRO A 261 20.93 -2.65 -2.01
C PRO A 261 21.31 -4.14 -2.04
N VAL A 262 20.92 -4.92 -1.03
CA VAL A 262 21.21 -6.36 -0.93
C VAL A 262 20.11 -7.16 -1.59
N GLY A 263 18.88 -6.99 -1.17
CA GLY A 263 17.72 -7.71 -1.69
C GLY A 263 17.21 -7.18 -3.03
N LYS A 264 17.66 -6.01 -3.45
CA LYS A 264 17.23 -5.33 -4.69
C LYS A 264 15.72 -5.16 -4.85
N ILE A 265 14.99 -5.21 -3.74
CA ILE A 265 13.56 -4.94 -3.67
C ILE A 265 13.30 -3.47 -3.36
N TRP A 266 12.17 -2.98 -3.83
CA TRP A 266 11.65 -1.71 -3.40
C TRP A 266 10.79 -1.92 -2.16
N GLU A 267 11.20 -1.30 -1.06
CA GLU A 267 10.33 -1.12 0.09
C GLU A 267 9.36 0.00 -0.23
N LEU A 268 8.10 -0.33 -0.22
CA LEU A 268 7.13 0.62 -0.57
C LEU A 268 6.30 1.08 0.53
N ALA A 269 6.25 2.14 0.36
CA ALA A 269 5.77 3.41 0.03
C ALA A 269 4.40 3.64 0.61
N ASP A 270 4.39 4.52 1.57
CA ASP A 270 3.18 5.18 1.99
C ASP A 270 2.65 6.05 0.84
N PRO A 271 1.36 6.42 0.82
CA PRO A 271 0.76 7.21 -0.25
C PRO A 271 1.39 8.60 -0.41
N VAL A 272 2.09 9.06 0.62
CA VAL A 272 2.88 10.31 0.63
C VAL A 272 4.10 10.14 1.52
N VAL A 273 5.21 10.77 1.16
CA VAL A 273 6.48 10.74 1.93
C VAL A 273 6.31 11.44 3.28
N SER A 274 5.59 12.55 3.33
CA SER A 274 5.26 13.25 4.57
C SER A 274 3.78 13.65 4.56
N PRO A 275 2.97 13.10 5.46
CA PRO A 275 1.56 13.50 5.59
C PRO A 275 1.37 14.90 6.20
N ALA A 276 2.37 15.41 6.93
CA ALA A 276 2.36 16.76 7.46
C ALA A 276 3.75 17.22 7.91
N TYR A 277 3.96 18.52 7.79
CA TYR A 277 5.16 19.23 8.26
C TYR A 277 4.80 20.68 8.62
N THR A 278 5.65 21.33 9.38
CA THR A 278 5.52 22.76 9.72
C THR A 278 6.10 23.64 8.61
N ALA A 279 5.62 24.88 8.50
CA ALA A 279 5.89 25.78 7.36
C ALA A 279 7.36 26.02 7.05
N GLY A 280 8.24 25.97 8.06
CA GLY A 280 9.69 26.15 7.83
C GLY A 280 10.37 25.01 7.05
N LEU A 281 9.64 23.90 6.82
CA LEU A 281 10.10 22.79 5.98
C LEU A 281 9.51 22.82 4.57
N GLU A 282 8.69 23.82 4.26
CA GLU A 282 8.13 23.97 2.92
C GLU A 282 9.22 24.41 1.95
N GLY A 283 9.52 23.56 0.98
CA GLY A 283 10.50 23.85 -0.05
C GLY A 283 9.94 24.79 -1.12
N THR A 284 10.82 25.60 -1.73
CA THR A 284 10.48 26.36 -2.93
C THR A 284 10.73 25.50 -4.16
N PRO A 285 9.75 25.32 -5.07
CA PRO A 285 9.90 24.43 -6.23
C PRO A 285 10.78 24.96 -7.36
N ASN A 286 11.52 26.02 -7.15
CA ASN A 286 12.20 26.78 -8.21
C ASN A 286 13.70 26.46 -8.36
N GLU A 287 14.22 25.46 -7.69
CA GLU A 287 15.67 25.20 -7.64
C GLU A 287 16.09 23.94 -8.39
N LEU A 288 15.38 23.64 -9.46
CA LEU A 288 15.77 22.54 -10.37
C LEU A 288 16.34 23.12 -11.65
#